data_7908bd171f0ffe88c7903254754eed58
#
_entry.id   7908bd171f0ffe88c7903254754eed58
#
_cell.length_a   1.000
_cell.length_b   1.000
_cell.length_c   1.000
_cell.angle_alpha   90.00
_cell.angle_beta   90.00
_cell.angle_gamma   90.00
#
_symmetry.space_group_name_H-M   'P 1'
#
loop_
_entity.id
_entity.type
_entity.pdbx_description
1 polymer ?
#
loop_
_entity_poly.entity_id
_entity_poly.type
_entity_poly.pdbx_seq_one_letter_code
_entity_poly.pdbx_strand_id
1 'polypeptide(L)'
;GQKSPTIGTKDFSHPLRTVDDFDETIDDFALASIALSLKAISLKPSLLDEYGAADRLLFSAEDYRDLSKSKVVVSLSELLGDTDLRLLYSLFNIAFVKKNLSFVSFRMFNIALPDNCWQEKNRFDDLKQVFIDEFGVKYGRNGLILIRAPKDISGTYRIRKECRFINTKAFKGCSNLEKLILPHSLKTIGVMAFVRCEKLKEIKLPKFVQKVDGAFMYWNGKLVNESDYFIYKDEILYNSSMTRLIAYRKMEKQYNKFVAFNRYTSQMTEAIGWTGEHSYDVPVGIVEIACGAFAGKHSLFSVSLPTSVCRIENAAFVCCENLGFINIPSTVSYIGKFAFGKTILKNQIKLEIIKRFGKEVFE
;
A
#
# COMPACT_ATOMS: atom_id res chain seq x y z
N GLY A 1 -32.12 3.49 10.25
CA GLY A 1 -31.02 4.42 10.15
C GLY A 1 -31.43 5.81 10.62
N GLN A 2 -30.55 6.54 11.24
CA GLN A 2 -30.77 7.96 11.55
C GLN A 2 -30.69 8.77 10.26
N LYS A 3 -31.58 9.74 10.10
CA LYS A 3 -31.53 10.66 8.96
C LYS A 3 -30.67 11.88 9.31
N SER A 4 -29.90 12.39 8.35
CA SER A 4 -29.18 13.63 8.53
C SER A 4 -30.17 14.78 8.73
N PRO A 5 -29.98 15.65 9.74
CA PRO A 5 -30.82 16.82 9.94
C PRO A 5 -30.68 17.86 8.83
N THR A 6 -29.57 17.83 8.09
CA THR A 6 -29.26 18.74 6.98
C THR A 6 -28.50 18.02 5.87
N ILE A 7 -28.58 18.51 4.63
CA ILE A 7 -27.79 17.99 3.51
C ILE A 7 -26.36 18.56 3.54
N GLY A 8 -26.08 19.54 4.40
CA GLY A 8 -24.82 20.27 4.45
C GLY A 8 -24.73 21.40 3.42
N THR A 9 -23.58 22.04 3.36
CA THR A 9 -23.31 23.13 2.40
C THR A 9 -23.10 22.51 1.00
N LYS A 10 -23.81 23.01 0.00
CA LYS A 10 -23.80 22.43 -1.36
C LYS A 10 -22.41 22.37 -2.00
N ASP A 11 -21.53 23.32 -1.70
CA ASP A 11 -20.17 23.39 -2.25
C ASP A 11 -19.19 22.39 -1.61
N PHE A 12 -19.64 21.67 -0.57
CA PHE A 12 -18.86 20.62 0.09
C PHE A 12 -19.59 19.27 0.14
N SER A 13 -20.76 19.17 -0.48
CA SER A 13 -21.55 17.93 -0.47
C SER A 13 -21.45 17.19 -1.79
N HIS A 14 -21.37 15.86 -1.72
CA HIS A 14 -21.46 15.04 -2.93
C HIS A 14 -22.79 15.34 -3.66
N PRO A 15 -22.78 15.52 -4.99
CA PRO A 15 -23.99 15.97 -5.74
C PRO A 15 -25.16 14.98 -5.66
N LEU A 16 -24.90 13.72 -5.30
CA LEU A 16 -25.92 12.68 -5.15
C LEU A 16 -26.32 12.40 -3.70
N ARG A 17 -25.78 13.19 -2.74
CA ARG A 17 -26.10 13.02 -1.31
C ARG A 17 -27.57 13.35 -1.04
N THR A 18 -28.21 12.49 -0.25
CA THR A 18 -29.56 12.66 0.24
C THR A 18 -29.59 12.72 1.77
N VAL A 19 -30.75 13.01 2.35
CA VAL A 19 -30.93 13.00 3.82
C VAL A 19 -30.84 11.60 4.42
N ASP A 20 -30.91 10.57 3.61
CA ASP A 20 -30.81 9.17 4.06
C ASP A 20 -29.34 8.69 4.11
N ASP A 21 -28.40 9.46 3.53
CA ASP A 21 -26.96 9.20 3.59
C ASP A 21 -26.40 9.77 4.89
N PHE A 22 -26.45 8.99 5.97
CA PHE A 22 -25.93 9.36 7.28
C PHE A 22 -25.17 8.21 7.89
N ASP A 23 -23.88 8.15 7.59
CA ASP A 23 -22.92 7.19 8.11
C ASP A 23 -21.57 7.85 8.45
N GLU A 24 -20.60 7.07 8.89
CA GLU A 24 -19.27 7.55 9.27
C GLU A 24 -18.43 8.11 8.10
N THR A 25 -18.89 7.98 6.85
CA THR A 25 -18.21 8.43 5.63
C THR A 25 -18.86 9.68 5.03
N ILE A 26 -19.85 10.24 5.70
CA ILE A 26 -20.69 11.35 5.19
C ILE A 26 -19.88 12.59 4.74
N ASP A 27 -18.76 12.86 5.40
CA ASP A 27 -17.90 14.00 5.13
C ASP A 27 -16.70 13.67 4.24
N ASP A 28 -16.55 12.41 3.82
CA ASP A 28 -15.37 11.96 3.06
C ASP A 28 -15.22 12.67 1.73
N PHE A 29 -16.32 12.93 1.01
CA PHE A 29 -16.28 13.68 -0.24
C PHE A 29 -15.90 15.16 -0.01
N ALA A 30 -16.46 15.79 1.01
CA ALA A 30 -16.12 17.16 1.38
C ALA A 30 -14.62 17.28 1.70
N LEU A 31 -14.10 16.36 2.51
CA LEU A 31 -12.70 16.32 2.88
C LEU A 31 -11.79 16.07 1.67
N ALA A 32 -12.22 15.24 0.70
CA ALA A 32 -11.51 15.01 -0.55
C ALA A 32 -11.39 16.29 -1.37
N SER A 33 -12.48 16.99 -1.54
CA SER A 33 -12.51 18.28 -2.26
C SER A 33 -11.67 19.35 -1.57
N ILE A 34 -11.75 19.43 -0.24
CA ILE A 34 -10.96 20.37 0.57
C ILE A 34 -9.46 20.04 0.44
N ALA A 35 -9.05 18.78 0.60
CA ALA A 35 -7.66 18.37 0.51
C ALA A 35 -7.06 18.67 -0.87
N LEU A 36 -7.81 18.38 -1.96
CA LEU A 36 -7.41 18.68 -3.32
C LEU A 36 -7.27 20.20 -3.52
N SER A 37 -8.23 20.97 -3.05
CA SER A 37 -8.22 22.44 -3.15
C SER A 37 -7.03 23.05 -2.41
N LEU A 38 -6.78 22.65 -1.18
CA LEU A 38 -5.66 23.16 -0.37
C LEU A 38 -4.30 22.83 -1.00
N LYS A 39 -4.14 21.61 -1.53
CA LYS A 39 -2.92 21.24 -2.25
C LYS A 39 -2.73 22.08 -3.52
N ALA A 40 -3.78 22.30 -4.29
CA ALA A 40 -3.73 23.13 -5.49
C ALA A 40 -3.37 24.58 -5.15
N ILE A 41 -3.99 25.16 -4.13
CA ILE A 41 -3.70 26.52 -3.64
C ILE A 41 -2.24 26.62 -3.15
N SER A 42 -1.71 25.59 -2.51
CA SER A 42 -0.30 25.57 -2.08
C SER A 42 0.69 25.63 -3.24
N LEU A 43 0.31 25.11 -4.42
CA LEU A 43 1.12 25.13 -5.63
C LEU A 43 0.93 26.42 -6.46
N LYS A 44 -0.29 26.94 -6.49
CA LYS A 44 -0.66 28.16 -7.23
C LYS A 44 -1.66 28.97 -6.41
N PRO A 45 -1.20 29.86 -5.51
CA PRO A 45 -2.05 30.64 -4.60
C PRO A 45 -3.13 31.47 -5.31
N SER A 46 -2.87 31.95 -6.53
CA SER A 46 -3.83 32.74 -7.33
C SER A 46 -5.13 31.99 -7.64
N LEU A 47 -5.16 30.65 -7.51
CA LEU A 47 -6.39 29.88 -7.68
C LEU A 47 -7.46 30.23 -6.65
N LEU A 48 -7.03 30.62 -5.42
CA LEU A 48 -7.97 31.04 -4.40
C LEU A 48 -8.64 32.37 -4.76
N ASP A 49 -7.89 33.30 -5.34
CA ASP A 49 -8.43 34.60 -5.79
C ASP A 49 -9.35 34.42 -7.01
N GLU A 50 -9.06 33.45 -7.89
CA GLU A 50 -9.80 33.22 -9.12
C GLU A 50 -11.10 32.43 -8.89
N TYR A 51 -11.09 31.41 -8.03
CA TYR A 51 -12.19 30.46 -7.85
C TYR A 51 -12.77 30.43 -6.44
N GLY A 52 -12.05 30.94 -5.45
CA GLY A 52 -12.49 30.95 -4.07
C GLY A 52 -13.64 31.93 -3.81
N ALA A 53 -14.40 31.66 -2.74
CA ALA A 53 -15.41 32.55 -2.20
C ALA A 53 -15.48 32.43 -0.68
N ALA A 54 -16.31 33.23 -0.01
CA ALA A 54 -16.43 33.22 1.45
C ALA A 54 -16.87 31.86 2.01
N ASP A 55 -17.56 31.04 1.24
CA ASP A 55 -18.19 29.78 1.63
C ASP A 55 -17.59 28.54 0.91
N ARG A 56 -16.56 28.72 0.06
CA ARG A 56 -15.91 27.62 -0.67
C ARG A 56 -14.41 27.88 -0.88
N LEU A 57 -13.67 26.82 -1.14
CA LEU A 57 -12.25 26.92 -1.53
C LEU A 57 -12.13 27.11 -3.06
N LEU A 58 -12.17 26.05 -3.84
CA LEU A 58 -12.06 26.15 -5.31
C LEU A 58 -13.33 25.71 -6.03
N PHE A 59 -13.92 24.58 -5.60
CA PHE A 59 -15.06 23.98 -6.28
C PHE A 59 -16.39 24.57 -5.80
N SER A 60 -17.27 24.84 -6.75
CA SER A 60 -18.67 25.20 -6.51
C SER A 60 -19.59 23.98 -6.73
N ALA A 61 -20.81 24.07 -6.24
CA ALA A 61 -21.84 23.05 -6.52
C ALA A 61 -22.11 22.86 -8.02
N GLU A 62 -21.86 23.86 -8.84
CA GLU A 62 -21.99 23.77 -10.30
C GLU A 62 -20.88 22.93 -10.92
N ASP A 63 -19.65 23.05 -10.44
CA ASP A 63 -18.53 22.24 -10.91
C ASP A 63 -18.81 20.75 -10.72
N TYR A 64 -19.47 20.38 -9.60
CA TYR A 64 -19.84 19.00 -9.32
C TYR A 64 -20.98 18.45 -10.17
N ARG A 65 -21.74 19.29 -10.85
CA ARG A 65 -22.77 18.82 -11.82
C ARG A 65 -22.14 18.29 -13.09
N ASP A 66 -21.06 18.93 -13.55
CA ASP A 66 -20.34 18.53 -14.76
C ASP A 66 -18.86 18.94 -14.68
N LEU A 67 -18.04 18.07 -14.10
CA LEU A 67 -16.59 18.31 -13.96
C LEU A 67 -15.89 18.53 -15.31
N SER A 68 -16.46 18.04 -16.43
CA SER A 68 -15.86 18.22 -17.74
C SER A 68 -15.91 19.67 -18.24
N LYS A 69 -16.83 20.50 -17.68
CA LYS A 69 -16.98 21.92 -17.97
C LYS A 69 -16.38 22.83 -16.91
N SER A 70 -15.87 22.26 -15.82
CA SER A 70 -15.32 23.04 -14.72
C SER A 70 -14.02 23.72 -15.12
N LYS A 71 -13.97 25.05 -14.96
CA LYS A 71 -12.74 25.84 -15.16
C LYS A 71 -11.68 25.51 -14.11
N VAL A 72 -12.09 25.15 -12.88
CA VAL A 72 -11.20 24.67 -11.82
C VAL A 72 -10.46 23.43 -12.29
N VAL A 73 -11.17 22.46 -12.88
CA VAL A 73 -10.56 21.22 -13.40
C VAL A 73 -9.54 21.52 -14.51
N VAL A 74 -9.84 22.47 -15.40
CA VAL A 74 -8.88 22.89 -16.43
C VAL A 74 -7.61 23.46 -15.80
N SER A 75 -7.73 24.37 -14.83
CA SER A 75 -6.58 24.95 -14.14
C SER A 75 -5.79 23.91 -13.32
N LEU A 76 -6.47 22.92 -12.71
CA LEU A 76 -5.80 21.82 -12.01
C LEU A 76 -5.02 20.93 -12.99
N SER A 77 -5.47 20.76 -14.22
CA SER A 77 -4.79 19.93 -15.22
C SER A 77 -3.38 20.44 -15.54
N GLU A 78 -3.16 21.75 -15.46
CA GLU A 78 -1.82 22.37 -15.64
C GLU A 78 -0.85 22.03 -14.50
N LEU A 79 -1.37 21.70 -13.32
CA LEU A 79 -0.59 21.40 -12.12
C LEU A 79 -0.36 19.89 -11.89
N LEU A 80 -0.91 19.03 -12.73
CA LEU A 80 -0.80 17.56 -12.58
C LEU A 80 0.63 17.02 -12.75
N GLY A 81 1.62 17.89 -12.99
CA GLY A 81 3.03 17.55 -12.83
C GLY A 81 3.43 17.23 -11.38
N ASP A 82 2.75 17.84 -10.38
CA ASP A 82 2.94 17.50 -8.97
C ASP A 82 2.29 16.15 -8.64
N THR A 83 3.07 15.26 -8.02
CA THR A 83 2.66 13.88 -7.76
C THR A 83 1.52 13.79 -6.74
N ASP A 84 1.57 14.60 -5.70
CA ASP A 84 0.56 14.56 -4.63
C ASP A 84 -0.76 15.15 -5.13
N LEU A 85 -0.71 16.25 -5.88
CA LEU A 85 -1.91 16.83 -6.49
C LEU A 85 -2.58 15.85 -7.44
N ARG A 86 -1.79 15.17 -8.27
CA ARG A 86 -2.30 14.17 -9.22
C ARG A 86 -2.97 13.00 -8.51
N LEU A 87 -2.39 12.53 -7.39
CA LEU A 87 -2.99 11.49 -6.56
C LEU A 87 -4.33 11.97 -5.97
N LEU A 88 -4.34 13.14 -5.34
CA LEU A 88 -5.56 13.72 -4.76
C LEU A 88 -6.65 13.93 -5.83
N TYR A 89 -6.28 14.41 -7.01
CA TYR A 89 -7.20 14.58 -8.12
C TYR A 89 -7.76 13.25 -8.63
N SER A 90 -6.94 12.22 -8.73
CA SER A 90 -7.40 10.87 -9.13
C SER A 90 -8.36 10.28 -8.10
N LEU A 91 -8.06 10.40 -6.82
CA LEU A 91 -8.95 9.95 -5.74
C LEU A 91 -10.26 10.72 -5.71
N PHE A 92 -10.22 12.03 -5.88
CA PHE A 92 -11.41 12.87 -5.99
C PHE A 92 -12.30 12.44 -7.17
N ASN A 93 -11.74 12.18 -8.35
CA ASN A 93 -12.49 11.70 -9.51
C ASN A 93 -13.13 10.33 -9.27
N ILE A 94 -12.42 9.41 -8.59
CA ILE A 94 -13.00 8.10 -8.24
C ILE A 94 -14.20 8.28 -7.31
N ALA A 95 -14.05 9.14 -6.30
CA ALA A 95 -15.12 9.49 -5.38
C ALA A 95 -16.35 10.00 -6.10
N PHE A 96 -16.12 10.92 -7.02
CA PHE A 96 -17.16 11.56 -7.81
C PHE A 96 -17.90 10.57 -8.74
N VAL A 97 -17.16 9.69 -9.45
CA VAL A 97 -17.73 8.76 -10.45
C VAL A 97 -18.47 7.58 -9.82
N LYS A 98 -18.01 7.08 -8.66
CA LYS A 98 -18.57 5.86 -8.07
C LYS A 98 -19.97 6.02 -7.48
N LYS A 99 -20.46 7.24 -7.28
CA LYS A 99 -21.79 7.50 -6.70
C LYS A 99 -22.04 6.81 -5.35
N ASN A 100 -21.01 6.25 -4.75
CA ASN A 100 -21.07 5.51 -3.50
C ASN A 100 -20.09 6.16 -2.52
N LEU A 101 -20.64 6.87 -1.57
CA LEU A 101 -19.89 7.63 -0.56
C LEU A 101 -19.00 6.73 0.30
N SER A 102 -19.36 5.45 0.47
CA SER A 102 -18.57 4.49 1.23
C SER A 102 -17.23 4.10 0.57
N PHE A 103 -17.03 4.42 -0.70
CA PHE A 103 -15.75 4.17 -1.39
C PHE A 103 -14.70 5.23 -1.10
N VAL A 104 -15.07 6.37 -0.52
CA VAL A 104 -14.16 7.49 -0.31
C VAL A 104 -14.09 7.81 1.15
N SER A 105 -13.24 7.10 1.84
CA SER A 105 -12.85 7.49 3.19
C SER A 105 -11.72 8.52 3.12
N PHE A 106 -11.81 9.59 3.90
CA PHE A 106 -10.70 10.54 4.11
C PHE A 106 -9.40 9.83 4.51
N ARG A 107 -9.49 8.63 5.07
CA ARG A 107 -8.35 7.74 5.33
C ARG A 107 -7.56 7.41 4.06
N MET A 108 -8.18 7.44 2.87
CA MET A 108 -7.50 7.27 1.59
C MET A 108 -6.55 8.44 1.28
N PHE A 109 -6.86 9.64 1.72
CA PHE A 109 -6.03 10.83 1.54
C PHE A 109 -4.86 10.90 2.51
N ASN A 110 -4.95 10.22 3.65
CA ASN A 110 -3.83 10.04 4.59
C ASN A 110 -2.73 9.08 4.06
N ILE A 111 -2.95 8.45 2.91
CA ILE A 111 -1.94 7.62 2.24
C ILE A 111 -0.80 8.49 1.69
N ALA A 112 -1.08 9.74 1.39
CA ALA A 112 -0.12 10.74 0.91
C ALA A 112 0.56 11.52 2.05
N LEU A 113 0.71 10.93 3.24
CA LEU A 113 1.67 11.48 4.20
C LEU A 113 3.05 11.44 3.55
N PRO A 114 3.74 12.58 3.51
CA PRO A 114 5.00 12.72 2.79
C PRO A 114 5.99 11.65 3.22
N ASP A 115 6.89 11.26 2.31
CA ASP A 115 8.02 10.35 2.53
C ASP A 115 8.87 10.69 3.77
N ASN A 116 8.66 11.83 4.35
CA ASN A 116 9.29 12.33 5.58
C ASN A 116 8.95 11.54 6.86
N CYS A 117 7.92 10.67 6.86
CA CYS A 117 7.71 9.72 7.96
C CYS A 117 8.88 8.74 8.11
N TRP A 118 9.74 8.64 7.12
CA TRP A 118 10.87 7.73 7.08
C TRP A 118 12.23 8.46 7.09
N GLN A 119 12.26 9.79 7.20
CA GLN A 119 13.53 10.50 7.38
C GLN A 119 14.12 10.14 8.73
N GLU A 120 15.23 9.44 8.68
CA GLU A 120 16.03 8.96 9.81
C GLU A 120 16.52 10.07 10.76
N LYS A 121 16.29 11.36 10.43
CA LYS A 121 16.82 12.51 11.19
C LYS A 121 16.32 12.65 12.63
N ASN A 122 15.15 12.13 12.97
CA ASN A 122 14.66 12.16 14.36
C ASN A 122 14.91 10.87 15.15
N ARG A 123 15.52 9.85 14.53
CA ARG A 123 15.81 8.56 15.18
C ARG A 123 17.06 8.57 16.05
N PHE A 124 18.00 9.47 15.85
CA PHE A 124 19.24 9.48 16.61
C PHE A 124 19.05 9.90 18.08
N ASP A 125 18.10 10.78 18.39
CA ASP A 125 17.77 11.13 19.78
C ASP A 125 16.98 10.04 20.51
N ASP A 126 16.21 9.25 19.76
CA ASP A 126 15.45 8.11 20.29
C ASP A 126 16.34 6.91 20.65
N LEU A 127 17.53 6.82 20.08
CA LEU A 127 18.50 5.76 20.35
C LEU A 127 19.27 5.99 21.66
N LYS A 128 19.14 7.14 22.32
CA LYS A 128 19.87 7.44 23.57
C LYS A 128 19.48 6.56 24.76
N GLN A 129 18.37 5.81 24.69
CA GLN A 129 17.93 4.86 25.70
C GLN A 129 17.73 3.46 25.10
N VAL A 130 18.78 2.91 24.49
CA VAL A 130 18.77 1.52 24.03
C VAL A 130 19.12 0.60 25.17
N PHE A 131 18.32 -0.43 25.38
CA PHE A 131 18.66 -1.56 26.24
C PHE A 131 18.49 -2.89 25.50
N ILE A 132 19.12 -3.92 26.05
CA ILE A 132 19.07 -5.28 25.53
C ILE A 132 18.38 -6.14 26.57
N ASP A 133 17.41 -6.95 26.18
CA ASP A 133 16.75 -7.90 27.08
C ASP A 133 17.56 -9.19 27.25
N GLU A 134 17.06 -10.10 28.08
CA GLU A 134 17.69 -11.40 28.38
C GLU A 134 17.86 -12.32 27.17
N PHE A 135 17.13 -12.06 26.07
CA PHE A 135 17.22 -12.78 24.79
C PHE A 135 18.15 -12.09 23.79
N GLY A 136 18.81 -11.00 24.17
CA GLY A 136 19.66 -10.22 23.27
C GLY A 136 18.91 -9.28 22.32
N VAL A 137 17.59 -9.12 22.49
CA VAL A 137 16.79 -8.22 21.65
C VAL A 137 16.98 -6.78 22.07
N LYS A 138 17.29 -5.92 21.10
CA LYS A 138 17.52 -4.49 21.31
C LYS A 138 16.22 -3.70 21.23
N TYR A 139 15.98 -2.90 22.26
CA TYR A 139 14.85 -1.98 22.35
C TYR A 139 15.31 -0.53 22.53
N GLY A 140 14.51 0.40 22.07
CA GLY A 140 14.64 1.84 22.29
C GLY A 140 13.40 2.44 22.94
N ARG A 141 13.51 3.69 23.39
CA ARG A 141 12.41 4.45 24.03
C ARG A 141 11.71 3.65 25.13
N ASN A 142 12.46 3.18 26.12
CA ASN A 142 11.91 2.42 27.26
C ASN A 142 11.05 1.20 26.84
N GLY A 143 11.43 0.51 25.75
CA GLY A 143 10.72 -0.67 25.28
C GLY A 143 9.62 -0.42 24.23
N LEU A 144 9.34 0.82 23.88
CA LEU A 144 8.31 1.15 22.90
C LEU A 144 8.68 0.71 21.47
N ILE A 145 9.97 0.64 21.15
CA ILE A 145 10.48 0.29 19.81
C ILE A 145 11.37 -0.95 19.92
N LEU A 146 11.01 -2.03 19.22
CA LEU A 146 11.91 -3.17 18.99
C LEU A 146 12.80 -2.83 17.81
N ILE A 147 14.10 -2.64 18.08
CA ILE A 147 15.08 -2.21 17.07
C ILE A 147 15.58 -3.41 16.28
N ARG A 148 16.07 -4.46 16.98
CA ARG A 148 16.66 -5.62 16.34
C ARG A 148 16.72 -6.82 17.29
N ALA A 149 16.38 -8.00 16.77
CA ALA A 149 16.65 -9.28 17.42
C ALA A 149 17.98 -9.87 16.95
N PRO A 150 18.69 -10.61 17.79
CA PRO A 150 19.88 -11.36 17.40
C PRO A 150 19.50 -12.49 16.44
N LYS A 151 20.41 -12.89 15.54
CA LYS A 151 20.10 -13.90 14.50
C LYS A 151 19.95 -15.32 15.07
N ASP A 152 20.58 -15.60 16.19
CA ASP A 152 20.59 -16.87 16.91
C ASP A 152 19.40 -17.06 17.85
N ILE A 153 18.52 -16.05 17.95
CA ILE A 153 17.27 -16.18 18.71
C ILE A 153 16.49 -17.41 18.22
N SER A 154 16.03 -18.24 19.14
CA SER A 154 15.39 -19.53 18.85
C SER A 154 14.14 -19.76 19.67
N GLY A 155 13.32 -20.76 19.24
CA GLY A 155 12.11 -21.16 19.95
C GLY A 155 11.03 -20.08 19.98
N THR A 156 10.49 -19.79 21.15
CA THR A 156 9.40 -18.82 21.32
C THR A 156 9.90 -17.52 21.93
N TYR A 157 9.64 -16.41 21.26
CA TYR A 157 9.92 -15.08 21.79
C TYR A 157 8.64 -14.27 21.96
N ARG A 158 8.49 -13.65 23.14
CA ARG A 158 7.39 -12.74 23.46
C ARG A 158 7.90 -11.31 23.47
N ILE A 159 7.41 -10.47 22.55
CA ILE A 159 7.72 -9.05 22.53
C ILE A 159 7.13 -8.36 23.77
N ARG A 160 7.85 -7.41 24.31
CA ARG A 160 7.45 -6.64 25.49
C ARG A 160 6.07 -6.01 25.31
N LYS A 161 5.28 -6.02 26.38
CA LYS A 161 3.86 -5.53 26.36
C LYS A 161 3.71 -4.04 26.01
N GLU A 162 4.73 -3.24 26.27
CA GLU A 162 4.75 -1.79 25.95
C GLU A 162 5.12 -1.51 24.48
N CYS A 163 5.67 -2.47 23.75
CA CYS A 163 6.17 -2.27 22.39
C CYS A 163 5.05 -1.89 21.44
N ARG A 164 5.25 -0.77 20.74
CA ARG A 164 4.31 -0.22 19.75
C ARG A 164 4.83 -0.33 18.32
N PHE A 165 6.16 -0.44 18.16
CA PHE A 165 6.81 -0.40 16.86
C PHE A 165 7.85 -1.51 16.73
N ILE A 166 7.74 -2.33 15.70
CA ILE A 166 8.79 -3.24 15.25
C ILE A 166 9.51 -2.57 14.09
N ASN A 167 10.82 -2.39 14.19
CA ASN A 167 11.60 -1.68 13.20
C ASN A 167 11.77 -2.47 11.90
N THR A 168 12.17 -1.78 10.83
CA THR A 168 12.54 -2.38 9.54
C THR A 168 13.63 -3.43 9.75
N LYS A 169 13.40 -4.63 9.16
CA LYS A 169 14.33 -5.77 9.25
C LYS A 169 14.63 -6.24 10.69
N ALA A 170 13.76 -5.99 11.66
CA ALA A 170 14.01 -6.26 13.08
C ALA A 170 14.35 -7.71 13.38
N PHE A 171 13.70 -8.68 12.75
CA PHE A 171 13.96 -10.12 12.87
C PHE A 171 14.65 -10.70 11.62
N LYS A 172 15.31 -9.88 10.81
CA LYS A 172 15.97 -10.37 9.59
C LYS A 172 16.98 -11.46 9.88
N GLY A 173 16.74 -12.67 9.33
CA GLY A 173 17.63 -13.80 9.42
C GLY A 173 17.55 -14.58 10.76
N CYS A 174 16.51 -14.36 11.55
CA CYS A 174 16.22 -15.15 12.75
C CYS A 174 15.62 -16.52 12.33
N SER A 175 16.43 -17.34 11.68
CA SER A 175 16.00 -18.61 11.06
C SER A 175 15.50 -19.65 12.07
N ASN A 176 15.96 -19.57 13.33
CA ASN A 176 15.60 -20.50 14.41
C ASN A 176 14.43 -20.01 15.27
N LEU A 177 13.89 -18.82 15.03
CA LEU A 177 12.70 -18.33 15.72
C LEU A 177 11.48 -19.12 15.24
N GLU A 178 10.81 -19.83 16.15
CA GLU A 178 9.67 -20.71 15.82
C GLU A 178 8.32 -20.04 16.05
N LYS A 179 8.22 -19.27 17.13
CA LYS A 179 6.99 -18.59 17.52
C LYS A 179 7.29 -17.16 17.99
N LEU A 180 6.51 -16.22 17.48
CA LEU A 180 6.59 -14.81 17.86
C LEU A 180 5.24 -14.35 18.41
N ILE A 181 5.25 -13.85 19.65
CA ILE A 181 4.05 -13.37 20.32
C ILE A 181 4.08 -11.84 20.30
N LEU A 182 3.18 -11.24 19.50
CA LEU A 182 3.04 -9.81 19.35
C LEU A 182 2.16 -9.22 20.46
N PRO A 183 2.52 -8.07 21.05
CA PRO A 183 1.73 -7.46 22.12
C PRO A 183 0.51 -6.71 21.55
N HIS A 184 -0.54 -6.59 22.37
CA HIS A 184 -1.74 -5.84 21.99
C HIS A 184 -1.49 -4.33 21.73
N SER A 185 -0.44 -3.77 22.35
CA SER A 185 -0.04 -2.37 22.16
C SER A 185 0.55 -2.07 20.78
N LEU A 186 0.93 -3.12 20.01
CA LEU A 186 1.63 -2.97 18.73
C LEU A 186 0.77 -2.21 17.72
N LYS A 187 1.40 -1.22 17.06
CA LYS A 187 0.77 -0.37 16.04
C LYS A 187 1.37 -0.56 14.66
N THR A 188 2.69 -0.76 14.58
CA THR A 188 3.40 -0.78 13.30
C THR A 188 4.43 -1.89 13.25
N ILE A 189 4.51 -2.56 12.10
CA ILE A 189 5.54 -3.52 11.78
C ILE A 189 6.29 -3.00 10.55
N GLY A 190 7.61 -2.84 10.68
CA GLY A 190 8.45 -2.27 9.64
C GLY A 190 8.70 -3.20 8.46
N VAL A 191 9.17 -2.63 7.36
CA VAL A 191 9.46 -3.32 6.09
C VAL A 191 10.45 -4.47 6.32
N MET A 192 10.20 -5.63 5.67
CA MET A 192 11.06 -6.82 5.77
C MET A 192 11.32 -7.30 7.21
N ALA A 193 10.40 -7.03 8.14
CA ALA A 193 10.61 -7.34 9.55
C ALA A 193 10.99 -8.81 9.78
N PHE A 194 10.41 -9.73 9.00
CA PHE A 194 10.53 -11.18 9.18
C PHE A 194 11.27 -11.89 8.04
N VAL A 195 12.03 -11.16 7.23
CA VAL A 195 12.75 -11.76 6.09
C VAL A 195 13.71 -12.84 6.56
N ARG A 196 13.65 -14.04 5.94
CA ARG A 196 14.44 -15.23 6.30
C ARG A 196 14.21 -15.74 7.73
N CYS A 197 13.00 -15.61 8.26
CA CYS A 197 12.57 -16.30 9.49
C CYS A 197 11.95 -17.66 9.10
N GLU A 198 12.77 -18.64 8.77
CA GLU A 198 12.34 -19.87 8.09
C GLU A 198 11.47 -20.77 8.97
N LYS A 199 11.77 -20.84 10.28
CA LYS A 199 10.99 -21.62 11.24
C LYS A 199 9.76 -20.91 11.77
N LEU A 200 9.63 -19.60 11.55
CA LEU A 200 8.44 -18.84 11.97
C LEU A 200 7.27 -19.12 11.02
N LYS A 201 6.41 -20.07 11.42
CA LYS A 201 5.34 -20.59 10.56
C LYS A 201 4.05 -19.77 10.62
N GLU A 202 3.84 -19.00 11.69
CA GLU A 202 2.62 -18.20 11.85
C GLU A 202 2.94 -16.86 12.51
N ILE A 203 2.26 -15.83 12.03
CA ILE A 203 2.18 -14.52 12.68
C ILE A 203 0.71 -14.17 12.85
N LYS A 204 0.34 -13.79 14.09
CA LYS A 204 -0.99 -13.32 14.44
C LYS A 204 -0.94 -11.81 14.68
N LEU A 205 -1.60 -11.03 13.82
CA LEU A 205 -1.70 -9.57 13.94
C LEU A 205 -2.66 -9.20 15.07
N PRO A 206 -2.21 -8.48 16.10
CA PRO A 206 -3.08 -8.00 17.16
C PRO A 206 -4.07 -6.94 16.68
N LYS A 207 -5.16 -6.77 17.45
CA LYS A 207 -6.31 -5.90 17.15
C LYS A 207 -5.95 -4.48 16.69
N PHE A 208 -4.92 -3.87 17.26
CA PHE A 208 -4.61 -2.45 17.06
C PHE A 208 -3.45 -2.18 16.09
N VAL A 209 -2.98 -3.18 15.37
CA VAL A 209 -1.95 -2.98 14.33
C VAL A 209 -2.55 -2.23 13.16
N GLN A 210 -1.93 -1.10 12.77
CA GLN A 210 -2.43 -0.17 11.76
C GLN A 210 -1.57 -0.12 10.50
N LYS A 211 -0.28 -0.53 10.59
CA LYS A 211 0.66 -0.41 9.47
C LYS A 211 1.59 -1.62 9.40
N VAL A 212 1.60 -2.28 8.25
CA VAL A 212 2.42 -3.49 7.99
C VAL A 212 2.99 -3.52 6.55
N ASP A 213 3.12 -2.36 5.89
CA ASP A 213 3.55 -2.30 4.49
C ASP A 213 4.92 -2.92 4.30
N GLY A 214 5.02 -3.89 3.40
CA GLY A 214 6.25 -4.63 3.15
C GLY A 214 6.78 -5.47 4.31
N ALA A 215 6.05 -5.58 5.42
CA ALA A 215 6.51 -6.32 6.61
C ALA A 215 6.77 -7.80 6.31
N PHE A 216 5.95 -8.39 5.45
CA PHE A 216 5.94 -9.82 5.14
C PHE A 216 6.73 -10.19 3.87
N MET A 217 7.49 -9.26 3.30
CA MET A 217 8.34 -9.55 2.15
C MET A 217 9.28 -10.72 2.46
N TYR A 218 9.31 -11.71 1.55
CA TYR A 218 10.14 -12.91 1.67
C TYR A 218 9.94 -13.73 2.97
N TRP A 219 8.75 -13.66 3.56
CA TRP A 219 8.32 -14.54 4.63
C TRP A 219 7.10 -15.34 4.18
N ASN A 220 7.15 -16.67 4.29
CA ASN A 220 6.14 -17.58 3.73
C ASN A 220 5.25 -18.27 4.79
N GLY A 221 5.26 -17.79 6.04
CA GLY A 221 4.40 -18.33 7.07
C GLY A 221 2.93 -17.91 6.90
N LYS A 222 2.07 -18.54 7.69
CA LYS A 222 0.64 -18.24 7.76
C LYS A 222 0.40 -16.91 8.47
N LEU A 223 -0.41 -16.06 7.87
CA LEU A 223 -0.89 -14.82 8.50
C LEU A 223 -2.27 -15.04 9.08
N VAL A 224 -2.45 -14.67 10.36
CA VAL A 224 -3.76 -14.60 11.03
C VAL A 224 -4.01 -13.14 11.36
N ASN A 225 -5.13 -12.61 10.90
CA ASN A 225 -5.48 -11.20 11.13
C ASN A 225 -6.56 -11.07 12.20
N GLU A 226 -6.25 -10.39 13.30
CA GLU A 226 -7.21 -9.91 14.29
C GLU A 226 -7.28 -8.37 14.35
N SER A 227 -6.57 -7.69 13.45
CA SER A 227 -6.58 -6.24 13.41
C SER A 227 -7.88 -5.71 12.81
N ASP A 228 -8.44 -4.68 13.44
CA ASP A 228 -9.61 -3.94 12.96
C ASP A 228 -9.29 -3.07 11.73
N TYR A 229 -8.00 -2.86 11.43
CA TYR A 229 -7.54 -1.98 10.35
C TYR A 229 -7.30 -2.72 9.03
N PHE A 230 -7.45 -4.04 9.02
CA PHE A 230 -7.19 -4.86 7.84
C PHE A 230 -8.29 -5.88 7.61
N ILE A 231 -8.52 -6.19 6.35
CA ILE A 231 -9.33 -7.31 5.90
C ILE A 231 -8.38 -8.35 5.31
N TYR A 232 -8.44 -9.58 5.81
CA TYR A 232 -7.70 -10.72 5.27
C TYR A 232 -8.66 -11.68 4.61
N LYS A 233 -8.66 -11.66 3.29
CA LYS A 233 -9.59 -12.45 2.46
C LYS A 233 -8.82 -13.14 1.33
N ASP A 234 -9.13 -14.41 1.07
CA ASP A 234 -8.51 -15.20 -0.01
C ASP A 234 -6.97 -15.17 0.02
N GLU A 235 -6.39 -15.22 1.23
CA GLU A 235 -4.95 -15.10 1.49
C GLU A 235 -4.33 -13.77 1.02
N ILE A 236 -5.11 -12.71 0.94
CA ILE A 236 -4.64 -11.38 0.61
C ILE A 236 -5.05 -10.41 1.72
N LEU A 237 -4.10 -9.58 2.14
CA LEU A 237 -4.30 -8.54 3.14
C LEU A 237 -4.61 -7.22 2.46
N TYR A 238 -5.72 -6.62 2.83
CA TYR A 238 -6.17 -5.30 2.38
C TYR A 238 -6.30 -4.36 3.58
N ASN A 239 -6.34 -3.06 3.34
CA ASN A 239 -6.83 -2.11 4.34
C ASN A 239 -8.34 -2.30 4.57
N SER A 240 -8.88 -1.74 5.66
CA SER A 240 -10.29 -1.91 6.04
C SER A 240 -11.30 -1.38 5.00
N SER A 241 -10.90 -0.41 4.18
CA SER A 241 -11.75 0.12 3.09
C SER A 241 -11.62 -0.64 1.76
N MET A 242 -10.83 -1.71 1.68
CA MET A 242 -10.59 -2.49 0.46
C MET A 242 -10.07 -1.66 -0.73
N THR A 243 -9.38 -0.56 -0.45
CA THR A 243 -8.82 0.33 -1.49
C THR A 243 -7.33 0.13 -1.71
N ARG A 244 -6.67 -0.57 -0.77
CA ARG A 244 -5.24 -0.80 -0.79
C ARG A 244 -4.92 -2.28 -0.60
N LEU A 245 -4.22 -2.87 -1.57
CA LEU A 245 -3.70 -4.22 -1.46
C LEU A 245 -2.35 -4.16 -0.76
N ILE A 246 -2.27 -4.72 0.45
CA ILE A 246 -1.11 -4.61 1.35
C ILE A 246 -0.16 -5.78 1.20
N ALA A 247 -0.67 -7.01 1.13
CA ALA A 247 0.16 -8.19 0.96
C ALA A 247 -0.60 -9.35 0.30
N TYR A 248 -0.08 -9.81 -0.82
CA TYR A 248 -0.53 -11.03 -1.49
C TYR A 248 0.16 -12.23 -0.84
N ARG A 249 -0.61 -13.03 -0.09
CA ARG A 249 -0.08 -14.10 0.76
C ARG A 249 -0.39 -15.50 0.24
N LYS A 250 -1.07 -15.62 -0.93
CA LYS A 250 -1.35 -16.93 -1.50
C LYS A 250 -0.09 -17.78 -1.55
N MET A 251 -0.20 -18.95 -0.96
CA MET A 251 0.89 -19.92 -0.94
C MET A 251 1.14 -20.41 -2.35
N GLU A 252 2.39 -20.39 -2.76
CA GLU A 252 2.80 -20.98 -4.02
C GLU A 252 2.63 -22.49 -3.92
N LYS A 253 1.69 -23.05 -4.68
CA LYS A 253 1.42 -24.48 -4.69
C LYS A 253 2.51 -25.19 -5.48
N GLN A 254 3.32 -25.96 -4.76
CA GLN A 254 4.22 -27.04 -5.20
C GLN A 254 5.28 -26.76 -6.28
N TYR A 255 6.53 -26.91 -5.85
CA TYR A 255 7.62 -27.32 -6.71
C TYR A 255 7.33 -28.73 -7.26
N ASN A 256 7.09 -28.85 -8.54
CA ASN A 256 7.00 -30.14 -9.20
C ASN A 256 8.27 -30.40 -9.99
N LYS A 257 8.73 -31.64 -9.96
CA LYS A 257 9.73 -32.10 -10.90
C LYS A 257 9.08 -32.20 -12.28
N PHE A 258 9.69 -31.62 -13.27
CA PHE A 258 9.29 -31.76 -14.67
C PHE A 258 10.52 -31.99 -15.54
N VAL A 259 10.32 -32.57 -16.72
CA VAL A 259 11.39 -32.76 -17.67
C VAL A 259 11.51 -31.53 -18.56
N ALA A 260 12.65 -30.87 -18.52
CA ALA A 260 12.93 -29.69 -19.32
C ALA A 260 14.08 -29.90 -20.27
N PHE A 261 14.00 -29.27 -21.44
CA PHE A 261 15.09 -29.29 -22.42
C PHE A 261 16.21 -28.34 -21.97
N ASN A 262 17.36 -28.91 -21.66
CA ASN A 262 18.55 -28.14 -21.34
C ASN A 262 19.23 -27.67 -22.65
N ARG A 263 19.19 -26.37 -22.91
CA ARG A 263 19.76 -25.77 -24.13
C ARG A 263 21.28 -25.89 -24.24
N TYR A 264 21.98 -26.06 -23.11
CA TYR A 264 23.45 -26.18 -23.09
C TYR A 264 23.91 -27.62 -23.35
N THR A 265 23.14 -28.60 -22.95
CA THR A 265 23.49 -30.01 -23.13
C THR A 265 22.69 -30.67 -24.24
N SER A 266 21.70 -29.98 -24.81
CA SER A 266 20.77 -30.54 -25.81
C SER A 266 20.06 -31.82 -25.37
N GLN A 267 19.86 -32.00 -24.08
CA GLN A 267 19.22 -33.16 -23.46
C GLN A 267 18.00 -32.78 -22.64
N MET A 268 17.06 -33.72 -22.53
CA MET A 268 15.94 -33.58 -21.58
C MET A 268 16.44 -33.99 -20.21
N THR A 269 16.39 -33.05 -19.26
CA THR A 269 16.83 -33.28 -17.89
C THR A 269 15.70 -33.04 -16.92
N GLU A 270 15.69 -33.74 -15.79
CA GLU A 270 14.78 -33.40 -14.70
C GLU A 270 15.10 -31.98 -14.19
N ALA A 271 14.12 -31.14 -14.22
CA ALA A 271 14.18 -29.81 -13.63
C ALA A 271 13.16 -29.70 -12.49
N ILE A 272 13.50 -28.95 -11.48
CA ILE A 272 12.57 -28.60 -10.41
C ILE A 272 12.15 -27.17 -10.65
N GLY A 273 10.86 -26.94 -10.83
CA GLY A 273 10.36 -25.60 -11.10
C GLY A 273 8.87 -25.47 -10.77
N TRP A 274 8.39 -24.28 -10.96
CA TRP A 274 6.99 -23.95 -10.74
C TRP A 274 6.16 -24.44 -11.90
N THR A 275 5.22 -25.35 -11.65
CA THR A 275 4.24 -25.80 -12.65
C THR A 275 2.92 -25.10 -12.34
N GLY A 276 2.58 -24.17 -13.20
CA GLY A 276 1.30 -23.45 -13.14
C GLY A 276 1.48 -21.94 -13.32
N GLU A 277 0.93 -21.44 -14.39
CA GLU A 277 0.80 -20.02 -14.62
C GLU A 277 -0.30 -19.48 -13.71
N HIS A 278 0.06 -18.73 -12.68
CA HIS A 278 -0.91 -18.00 -11.88
C HIS A 278 -1.10 -16.60 -12.43
N SER A 279 -2.29 -16.39 -12.98
CA SER A 279 -2.77 -15.05 -13.29
C SER A 279 -3.57 -14.52 -12.09
N TYR A 280 -3.41 -13.25 -11.80
CA TYR A 280 -4.16 -12.60 -10.74
C TYR A 280 -4.81 -11.30 -11.22
N ASP A 281 -6.12 -11.24 -11.07
CA ASP A 281 -6.89 -10.03 -11.34
C ASP A 281 -7.06 -9.26 -10.03
N VAL A 282 -6.47 -8.06 -9.97
CA VAL A 282 -6.64 -7.17 -8.82
C VAL A 282 -8.08 -6.68 -8.78
N PRO A 283 -8.77 -6.79 -7.64
CA PRO A 283 -10.17 -6.40 -7.54
C PRO A 283 -10.42 -4.94 -7.92
N VAL A 284 -11.55 -4.69 -8.58
CA VAL A 284 -12.03 -3.33 -8.86
C VAL A 284 -12.24 -2.60 -7.53
N GLY A 285 -11.81 -1.33 -7.46
CA GLY A 285 -11.85 -0.54 -6.23
C GLY A 285 -10.50 -0.44 -5.51
N ILE A 286 -9.54 -1.32 -5.84
CA ILE A 286 -8.16 -1.14 -5.38
C ILE A 286 -7.54 0.08 -6.09
N VAL A 287 -7.05 1.02 -5.31
CA VAL A 287 -6.43 2.28 -5.76
C VAL A 287 -4.91 2.20 -5.67
N GLU A 288 -4.39 1.47 -4.69
CA GLU A 288 -2.97 1.37 -4.43
C GLU A 288 -2.51 -0.07 -4.23
N ILE A 289 -1.37 -0.40 -4.83
CA ILE A 289 -0.59 -1.61 -4.53
C ILE A 289 0.54 -1.21 -3.59
N ALA A 290 0.52 -1.71 -2.38
CA ALA A 290 1.45 -1.31 -1.33
C ALA A 290 2.89 -1.78 -1.56
N CYS A 291 3.83 -1.20 -0.81
CA CYS A 291 5.25 -1.57 -0.81
C CYS A 291 5.42 -3.08 -0.59
N GLY A 292 6.09 -3.75 -1.52
CA GLY A 292 6.39 -5.18 -1.45
C GLY A 292 5.19 -6.12 -1.44
N ALA A 293 4.02 -5.67 -1.88
CA ALA A 293 2.76 -6.42 -1.79
C ALA A 293 2.84 -7.82 -2.42
N PHE A 294 3.52 -7.94 -3.56
CA PHE A 294 3.74 -9.19 -4.29
C PHE A 294 5.20 -9.68 -4.24
N ALA A 295 6.06 -9.07 -3.43
CA ALA A 295 7.49 -9.37 -3.44
C ALA A 295 7.80 -10.87 -3.31
N GLY A 296 8.62 -11.40 -4.24
CA GLY A 296 9.06 -12.79 -4.23
C GLY A 296 7.99 -13.82 -4.63
N LYS A 297 6.94 -13.41 -5.33
CA LYS A 297 5.92 -14.34 -5.85
C LYS A 297 6.33 -14.92 -7.18
N HIS A 298 7.11 -16.02 -7.12
CA HIS A 298 7.69 -16.67 -8.28
C HIS A 298 6.65 -17.40 -9.16
N SER A 299 5.52 -17.84 -8.59
CA SER A 299 4.43 -18.48 -9.36
C SER A 299 3.55 -17.50 -10.15
N LEU A 300 3.71 -16.19 -9.91
CA LEU A 300 2.89 -15.16 -10.55
C LEU A 300 3.40 -14.87 -11.95
N PHE A 301 2.60 -15.21 -12.96
CA PHE A 301 2.94 -15.03 -14.37
C PHE A 301 2.34 -13.78 -14.98
N SER A 302 1.11 -13.48 -14.65
CA SER A 302 0.44 -12.25 -15.10
C SER A 302 -0.36 -11.59 -14.01
N VAL A 303 -0.46 -10.25 -14.07
CA VAL A 303 -1.31 -9.45 -13.19
C VAL A 303 -2.15 -8.50 -14.04
N SER A 304 -3.46 -8.48 -13.77
CA SER A 304 -4.38 -7.54 -14.36
C SER A 304 -4.75 -6.47 -13.33
N LEU A 305 -4.45 -5.21 -13.67
CA LEU A 305 -4.78 -4.06 -12.84
C LEU A 305 -6.04 -3.38 -13.36
N PRO A 306 -7.06 -3.13 -12.50
CA PRO A 306 -8.23 -2.37 -12.88
C PRO A 306 -7.89 -0.87 -13.05
N THR A 307 -8.73 -0.15 -13.77
CA THR A 307 -8.60 1.30 -13.98
C THR A 307 -8.71 2.12 -12.69
N SER A 308 -9.12 1.51 -11.58
CA SER A 308 -9.09 2.15 -10.26
C SER A 308 -7.68 2.30 -9.68
N VAL A 309 -6.69 1.53 -10.16
CA VAL A 309 -5.31 1.63 -9.64
C VAL A 309 -4.66 2.91 -10.15
N CYS A 310 -4.21 3.72 -9.19
CA CYS A 310 -3.52 4.98 -9.43
C CYS A 310 -2.06 4.95 -8.98
N ARG A 311 -1.70 4.03 -8.07
CA ARG A 311 -0.40 4.01 -7.42
C ARG A 311 0.13 2.59 -7.22
N ILE A 312 1.41 2.40 -7.57
CA ILE A 312 2.16 1.16 -7.31
C ILE A 312 3.40 1.55 -6.49
N GLU A 313 3.50 1.04 -5.28
CA GLU A 313 4.56 1.43 -4.35
C GLU A 313 5.91 0.72 -4.62
N ASN A 314 6.95 1.18 -3.88
CA ASN A 314 8.31 0.64 -4.01
C ASN A 314 8.32 -0.88 -3.86
N ALA A 315 9.09 -1.55 -4.71
CA ALA A 315 9.31 -3.00 -4.67
C ALA A 315 8.01 -3.83 -4.71
N ALA A 316 6.88 -3.29 -5.19
CA ALA A 316 5.57 -3.96 -5.16
C ALA A 316 5.59 -5.37 -5.77
N PHE A 317 6.29 -5.55 -6.89
CA PHE A 317 6.46 -6.83 -7.60
C PHE A 317 7.92 -7.28 -7.67
N VAL A 318 8.78 -6.80 -6.76
CA VAL A 318 10.21 -7.15 -6.78
C VAL A 318 10.40 -8.67 -6.65
N CYS A 319 11.33 -9.23 -7.44
CA CYS A 319 11.61 -10.66 -7.48
C CYS A 319 10.38 -11.54 -7.82
N CYS A 320 9.40 -11.03 -8.55
CA CYS A 320 8.40 -11.84 -9.25
C CYS A 320 9.03 -12.36 -10.55
N GLU A 321 9.94 -13.34 -10.41
CA GLU A 321 10.86 -13.74 -11.48
C GLU A 321 10.17 -14.34 -12.71
N ASN A 322 8.91 -14.76 -12.59
CA ASN A 322 8.11 -15.27 -13.71
C ASN A 322 7.04 -14.29 -14.21
N LEU A 323 6.96 -13.09 -13.64
CA LEU A 323 6.01 -12.08 -14.08
C LEU A 323 6.39 -11.55 -15.46
N GLY A 324 5.70 -12.06 -16.50
CA GLY A 324 5.90 -11.68 -17.89
C GLY A 324 4.88 -10.66 -18.42
N PHE A 325 3.73 -10.56 -17.76
CA PHE A 325 2.63 -9.71 -18.18
C PHE A 325 2.05 -8.88 -17.04
N ILE A 326 1.88 -7.59 -17.28
CA ILE A 326 1.08 -6.70 -16.47
C ILE A 326 0.52 -5.60 -17.38
N ASN A 327 -0.76 -5.27 -17.23
CA ASN A 327 -1.30 -4.05 -17.82
C ASN A 327 -1.08 -2.89 -16.84
N ILE A 328 -0.64 -1.75 -17.35
CA ILE A 328 -0.53 -0.53 -16.54
C ILE A 328 -1.58 0.47 -17.04
N PRO A 329 -2.74 0.59 -16.36
CA PRO A 329 -3.77 1.54 -16.76
C PRO A 329 -3.24 2.97 -16.88
N SER A 330 -3.88 3.79 -17.72
CA SER A 330 -3.53 5.21 -17.86
C SER A 330 -3.71 6.00 -16.56
N THR A 331 -4.59 5.53 -15.69
CA THR A 331 -4.84 6.08 -14.36
C THR A 331 -3.65 5.96 -13.39
N VAL A 332 -2.71 5.03 -13.65
CA VAL A 332 -1.51 4.90 -12.81
C VAL A 332 -0.63 6.13 -13.01
N SER A 333 -0.46 6.89 -11.95
CA SER A 333 0.31 8.14 -11.91
C SER A 333 1.67 8.01 -11.21
N TYR A 334 1.87 6.94 -10.45
CA TYR A 334 3.11 6.69 -9.72
C TYR A 334 3.46 5.21 -9.70
N ILE A 335 4.74 4.92 -9.99
CA ILE A 335 5.36 3.61 -9.76
C ILE A 335 6.66 3.83 -9.00
N GLY A 336 6.78 3.19 -7.85
CA GLY A 336 7.92 3.34 -6.95
C GLY A 336 9.18 2.62 -7.42
N LYS A 337 10.31 2.92 -6.77
CA LYS A 337 11.62 2.33 -7.07
C LYS A 337 11.58 0.80 -6.90
N PHE A 338 12.26 0.09 -7.80
CA PHE A 338 12.33 -1.38 -7.81
C PHE A 338 10.96 -2.07 -7.89
N ALA A 339 9.88 -1.36 -8.22
CA ALA A 339 8.53 -1.95 -8.26
C ALA A 339 8.48 -3.24 -9.10
N PHE A 340 9.25 -3.30 -10.18
CA PHE A 340 9.39 -4.45 -11.07
C PHE A 340 10.82 -5.01 -11.11
N GLY A 341 11.61 -4.79 -10.08
CA GLY A 341 12.97 -5.32 -10.00
C GLY A 341 13.00 -6.85 -10.11
N LYS A 342 13.85 -7.40 -10.97
CA LYS A 342 13.99 -8.85 -11.23
C LYS A 342 12.70 -9.52 -11.74
N THR A 343 11.90 -8.84 -12.54
CA THR A 343 10.81 -9.43 -13.31
C THR A 343 11.25 -9.73 -14.74
N ILE A 344 10.51 -10.59 -15.45
CA ILE A 344 10.74 -10.93 -16.87
C ILE A 344 9.69 -10.30 -17.79
N LEU A 345 9.20 -9.11 -17.43
CA LEU A 345 8.21 -8.41 -18.26
C LEU A 345 8.64 -8.34 -19.72
N LYS A 346 7.68 -8.58 -20.64
CA LYS A 346 7.93 -8.48 -22.08
C LYS A 346 8.51 -7.11 -22.43
N ASN A 347 9.46 -7.08 -23.35
CA ASN A 347 10.22 -5.86 -23.73
C ASN A 347 9.31 -4.67 -24.06
N GLN A 348 8.21 -4.90 -24.76
CA GLN A 348 7.24 -3.84 -25.09
C GLN A 348 6.64 -3.19 -23.84
N ILE A 349 6.20 -4.00 -22.87
CA ILE A 349 5.64 -3.54 -21.59
C ILE A 349 6.72 -2.80 -20.78
N LYS A 350 7.93 -3.38 -20.73
CA LYS A 350 9.05 -2.76 -20.03
C LYS A 350 9.40 -1.38 -20.59
N LEU A 351 9.46 -1.24 -21.91
CA LEU A 351 9.74 0.02 -22.59
C LEU A 351 8.64 1.07 -22.33
N GLU A 352 7.38 0.68 -22.35
CA GLU A 352 6.26 1.55 -22.03
C GLU A 352 6.36 2.08 -20.59
N ILE A 353 6.62 1.18 -19.62
CA ILE A 353 6.78 1.55 -18.22
C ILE A 353 7.97 2.52 -18.05
N ILE A 354 9.12 2.22 -18.65
CA ILE A 354 10.31 3.09 -18.59
C ILE A 354 10.01 4.48 -19.17
N LYS A 355 9.30 4.53 -20.29
CA LYS A 355 8.92 5.79 -20.94
C LYS A 355 8.05 6.67 -20.04
N ARG A 356 7.13 6.05 -19.27
CA ARG A 356 6.18 6.78 -18.41
C ARG A 356 6.75 7.12 -17.03
N PHE A 357 7.60 6.27 -16.46
CA PHE A 357 7.94 6.31 -15.02
C PHE A 357 9.45 6.29 -14.73
N GLY A 358 10.30 6.14 -15.76
CA GLY A 358 11.75 6.08 -15.56
C GLY A 358 12.29 4.65 -15.37
N LYS A 359 13.63 4.53 -15.30
CA LYS A 359 14.32 3.24 -15.17
C LYS A 359 14.36 2.71 -13.74
N GLU A 360 14.28 3.61 -12.75
CA GLU A 360 14.37 3.25 -11.34
C GLU A 360 13.23 2.34 -10.85
N VAL A 361 12.20 2.14 -11.66
CA VAL A 361 11.14 1.15 -11.36
C VAL A 361 11.61 -0.29 -11.52
N PHE A 362 12.75 -0.51 -12.20
CA PHE A 362 13.38 -1.82 -12.40
C PHE A 362 14.72 -1.98 -11.66
N GLU A 363 15.40 -0.85 -11.34
CA GLU A 363 16.77 -0.79 -10.80
C GLU A 363 16.85 -0.18 -9.41
#